data_5641aa4ec411e3466d8f94384a555813
#
_entry.id   5641aa4ec411e3466d8f94384a555813
#
_cell.length_a   1.000
_cell.length_b   1.000
_cell.length_c   1.000
_cell.angle_alpha   90.00
_cell.angle_beta   90.00
_cell.angle_gamma   90.00
#
_symmetry.space_group_name_H-M   'P 1'
#
loop_
_entity.id
_entity.type
_entity.pdbx_description
1 polymer ?
#
loop_
_entity_poly.entity_id
_entity_poly.type
_entity_poly.pdbx_seq_one_letter_code
_entity_poly.pdbx_strand_id
1 'polypeptide(L)'
;MPPWRPVFACGLCCSQLLRRRAILPRMNAHELLPDLAIALGADAVGWAPAQVPAAAAQEYAGWLDAGRHAGMSYLERQLPARMDPTSRLPGAASVLVLGVSHAFEEPAAPAGGIRVGRVARYAWTPDYHDQLQPVLTRLEAEAAKLGVRAKGYVDHGPVMERLFASEAFLGWRGKSGMNISTRLGAFVTLAVVLTDLPFEAEAQAHPDRCGRCTRCVLACPTAAIGPDRAIDARRCVSYLTIEHRGPLPPEHRTGVGDWLFGCDVCSEVCPWSAKAGPLAKLLQPHADLAHPDLSAFFGVSERSFERQFAGTAFLRPRRKGMARNALTVLGNTRDPRGWPLLLLAREDPAWEVREAAAWALGQWDETAHASVLLADPHEAVRVSAQRALGETDPGPGQLQHPAVHL
;
A
#
# COMPACT_ATOMS: atom_id res chain seq x y z
N MET A 1 1.67 3.20 -26.54
CA MET A 1 2.65 3.24 -25.43
C MET A 1 1.93 3.83 -24.25
N PRO A 2 2.00 3.26 -23.04
CA PRO A 2 1.32 3.82 -21.88
C PRO A 2 1.88 5.22 -21.58
N PRO A 3 1.03 6.19 -21.21
CA PRO A 3 1.40 7.60 -21.02
C PRO A 3 2.32 7.85 -19.81
N TRP A 4 2.56 6.86 -18.97
CA TRP A 4 3.32 6.98 -17.71
C TRP A 4 4.75 6.41 -17.77
N ARG A 5 5.42 6.46 -18.92
CA ARG A 5 6.86 6.15 -18.92
C ARG A 5 7.61 7.16 -18.06
N PRO A 6 8.46 6.72 -17.13
CA PRO A 6 9.24 7.64 -16.30
C PRO A 6 10.10 8.52 -17.20
N VAL A 7 9.86 9.81 -17.16
CA VAL A 7 10.78 10.80 -17.70
C VAL A 7 11.90 10.92 -16.67
N PHE A 8 13.03 10.29 -16.93
CA PHE A 8 14.24 10.48 -16.15
C PHE A 8 14.75 11.91 -16.37
N ALA A 9 14.20 12.85 -15.64
CA ALA A 9 14.70 14.20 -15.56
C ALA A 9 15.53 14.34 -14.29
N CYS A 10 16.79 14.00 -14.31
CA CYS A 10 17.80 14.66 -13.48
C CYS A 10 19.24 14.36 -13.91
N GLY A 11 19.68 15.00 -14.99
CA GLY A 11 21.10 15.09 -15.33
C GLY A 11 21.84 16.29 -14.71
N LEU A 12 21.13 17.27 -14.16
CA LEU A 12 21.73 18.59 -13.84
C LEU A 12 22.01 18.86 -12.34
N CYS A 13 21.33 18.22 -11.42
CA CYS A 13 21.56 18.49 -9.98
C CYS A 13 22.73 17.67 -9.38
N CYS A 14 22.99 16.46 -9.91
CA CYS A 14 24.04 15.57 -9.41
C CYS A 14 25.46 16.07 -9.70
N SER A 15 25.65 16.85 -10.79
CA SER A 15 26.97 17.35 -11.17
C SER A 15 27.52 18.45 -10.26
N GLN A 16 26.66 19.19 -9.55
CA GLN A 16 27.09 20.25 -8.65
C GLN A 16 27.58 19.72 -7.27
N LEU A 17 26.97 18.65 -6.77
CA LEU A 17 27.42 17.99 -5.54
C LEU A 17 28.74 17.23 -5.75
N LEU A 18 28.94 16.63 -6.92
CA LEU A 18 30.18 15.94 -7.27
C LEU A 18 31.37 16.92 -7.48
N ARG A 19 31.12 18.17 -7.87
CA ARG A 19 32.17 19.18 -8.01
C ARG A 19 32.66 19.76 -6.67
N ARG A 20 31.93 19.60 -5.57
CA ARG A 20 32.34 19.99 -4.21
C ARG A 20 33.32 19.01 -3.56
N ARG A 21 33.65 17.86 -4.17
CA ARG A 21 34.59 16.83 -3.63
C ARG A 21 36.03 17.32 -3.41
N ALA A 22 36.41 18.48 -3.95
CA ALA A 22 37.81 18.95 -3.86
C ALA A 22 38.16 19.68 -2.54
N ILE A 23 37.18 19.96 -1.64
CA ILE A 23 37.43 20.81 -0.45
C ILE A 23 36.75 20.27 0.83
N LEU A 24 36.03 19.11 0.80
CA LEU A 24 35.44 18.58 2.03
C LEU A 24 36.42 17.66 2.77
N PRO A 25 36.49 17.76 4.12
CA PRO A 25 37.19 16.77 4.93
C PRO A 25 36.59 15.38 4.61
N ARG A 26 37.36 14.30 4.77
CA ARG A 26 36.94 12.93 4.49
C ARG A 26 35.67 12.62 5.29
N MET A 27 34.51 12.83 4.70
CA MET A 27 33.24 12.42 5.30
C MET A 27 33.27 10.91 5.49
N ASN A 28 32.89 10.43 6.66
CA ASN A 28 32.71 9.01 6.92
C ASN A 28 31.39 8.52 6.28
N ALA A 29 31.22 7.20 6.21
CA ALA A 29 30.03 6.64 5.57
C ALA A 29 28.74 6.98 6.33
N HIS A 30 28.79 7.18 7.66
CA HIS A 30 27.64 7.57 8.47
C HIS A 30 27.11 8.97 8.12
N GLU A 31 27.97 9.85 7.64
CA GLU A 31 27.59 11.21 7.21
C GLU A 31 27.22 11.24 5.72
N LEU A 32 28.01 10.57 4.88
CA LEU A 32 27.85 10.62 3.42
C LEU A 32 26.55 9.96 2.95
N LEU A 33 26.19 8.78 3.48
CA LEU A 33 25.04 8.03 2.97
C LEU A 33 23.70 8.72 3.27
N PRO A 34 23.44 9.29 4.46
CA PRO A 34 22.26 10.11 4.71
C PRO A 34 22.17 11.34 3.79
N ASP A 35 23.27 12.09 3.65
CA ASP A 35 23.29 13.28 2.79
C ASP A 35 23.03 12.92 1.34
N LEU A 36 23.59 11.82 0.86
CA LEU A 36 23.32 11.32 -0.48
C LEU A 36 21.86 10.89 -0.64
N ALA A 37 21.27 10.18 0.33
CA ALA A 37 19.88 9.79 0.27
C ALA A 37 18.95 11.00 0.18
N ILE A 38 19.18 12.06 0.96
CA ILE A 38 18.45 13.34 0.87
C ILE A 38 18.65 13.99 -0.51
N ALA A 39 19.88 14.02 -1.01
CA ALA A 39 20.17 14.58 -2.33
C ALA A 39 19.50 13.80 -3.48
N LEU A 40 19.27 12.51 -3.30
CA LEU A 40 18.56 11.63 -4.23
C LEU A 40 17.04 11.67 -4.06
N GLY A 41 16.52 12.47 -3.13
CA GLY A 41 15.08 12.75 -3.00
C GLY A 41 14.38 12.12 -1.82
N ALA A 42 15.11 11.48 -0.88
CA ALA A 42 14.51 11.10 0.39
C ALA A 42 14.09 12.35 1.19
N ASP A 43 12.93 12.31 1.82
CA ASP A 43 12.40 13.41 2.63
C ASP A 43 12.87 13.33 4.10
N ALA A 44 13.20 12.13 4.56
CA ALA A 44 13.75 11.87 5.89
C ALA A 44 14.70 10.68 5.82
N VAL A 45 15.74 10.71 6.66
CA VAL A 45 16.70 9.63 6.81
C VAL A 45 17.12 9.51 8.28
N GLY A 46 17.52 8.30 8.67
CA GLY A 46 18.05 8.03 10.01
C GLY A 46 18.68 6.66 10.09
N TRP A 47 19.52 6.48 11.10
CA TRP A 47 20.18 5.21 11.38
C TRP A 47 19.49 4.44 12.50
N ALA A 48 19.41 3.13 12.36
CA ALA A 48 18.98 2.20 13.40
C ALA A 48 19.97 1.04 13.54
N PRO A 49 20.05 0.36 14.70
CA PRO A 49 20.80 -0.88 14.81
C PRO A 49 20.16 -1.97 13.93
N ALA A 50 20.96 -2.81 13.28
CA ALA A 50 20.47 -3.94 12.48
C ALA A 50 20.03 -5.12 13.39
N GLN A 51 19.21 -4.84 14.38
CA GLN A 51 18.72 -5.80 15.36
C GLN A 51 17.21 -5.68 15.54
N VAL A 52 16.51 -6.81 15.54
CA VAL A 52 15.08 -6.86 15.87
C VAL A 52 14.95 -7.13 17.38
N PRO A 53 14.36 -6.22 18.17
CA PRO A 53 14.11 -6.46 19.58
C PRO A 53 13.23 -7.69 19.80
N ALA A 54 13.52 -8.48 20.84
CA ALA A 54 12.79 -9.72 21.16
C ALA A 54 11.27 -9.48 21.31
N ALA A 55 10.86 -8.36 21.91
CA ALA A 55 9.47 -7.99 22.04
C ALA A 55 8.77 -7.78 20.68
N ALA A 56 9.44 -7.13 19.73
CA ALA A 56 8.92 -6.92 18.37
C ALA A 56 8.84 -8.24 17.59
N ALA A 57 9.83 -9.11 17.77
CA ALA A 57 9.83 -10.45 17.18
C ALA A 57 8.66 -11.29 17.70
N GLN A 58 8.42 -11.28 19.00
CA GLN A 58 7.32 -12.01 19.65
C GLN A 58 5.95 -11.46 19.21
N GLU A 59 5.81 -10.14 19.14
CA GLU A 59 4.58 -9.49 18.65
C GLU A 59 4.26 -9.89 17.21
N TYR A 60 5.27 -9.88 16.33
CA TYR A 60 5.10 -10.27 14.94
C TYR A 60 4.75 -11.74 14.77
N ALA A 61 5.42 -12.63 15.51
CA ALA A 61 5.09 -14.07 15.53
C ALA A 61 3.66 -14.30 16.01
N GLY A 62 3.24 -13.70 17.12
CA GLY A 62 1.87 -13.81 17.61
C GLY A 62 0.81 -13.26 16.65
N TRP A 63 1.14 -12.24 15.85
CA TRP A 63 0.28 -11.73 14.79
C TRP A 63 0.11 -12.75 13.65
N LEU A 64 1.18 -13.45 13.27
CA LEU A 64 1.15 -14.55 12.29
C LEU A 64 0.35 -15.73 12.82
N ASP A 65 0.62 -16.18 14.06
CA ASP A 65 -0.06 -17.32 14.71
C ASP A 65 -1.56 -17.09 14.83
N ALA A 66 -1.99 -15.84 15.02
CA ALA A 66 -3.39 -15.46 15.03
C ALA A 66 -4.03 -15.41 13.62
N GLY A 67 -3.30 -15.73 12.55
CA GLY A 67 -3.76 -15.72 11.16
C GLY A 67 -4.12 -14.31 10.65
N ARG A 68 -3.67 -13.25 11.34
CA ARG A 68 -4.03 -11.87 10.98
C ARG A 68 -3.37 -11.39 9.69
N HIS A 69 -2.39 -12.10 9.17
CA HIS A 69 -1.74 -11.88 7.86
C HIS A 69 -2.62 -12.35 6.68
N ALA A 70 -3.72 -13.03 6.94
CA ALA A 70 -4.65 -13.56 5.93
C ALA A 70 -3.93 -14.42 4.87
N GLY A 71 -4.14 -14.20 3.58
CA GLY A 71 -3.51 -14.97 2.49
C GLY A 71 -2.06 -14.58 2.16
N MET A 72 -1.42 -13.71 2.93
CA MET A 72 -0.03 -13.27 2.67
C MET A 72 1.00 -14.27 3.23
N SER A 73 0.95 -15.53 2.78
CA SER A 73 1.80 -16.62 3.25
C SER A 73 3.31 -16.37 3.09
N TYR A 74 3.71 -15.41 2.24
CA TYR A 74 5.11 -15.00 2.13
C TYR A 74 5.65 -14.38 3.43
N LEU A 75 4.79 -13.83 4.28
CA LEU A 75 5.18 -13.27 5.58
C LEU A 75 5.63 -14.36 6.55
N GLU A 76 4.94 -15.51 6.54
CA GLU A 76 5.33 -16.70 7.33
C GLU A 76 6.65 -17.27 6.83
N ARG A 77 6.76 -17.48 5.50
CA ARG A 77 7.99 -18.04 4.89
C ARG A 77 9.21 -17.16 5.12
N GLN A 78 9.03 -15.86 5.25
CA GLN A 78 10.09 -14.89 5.45
C GLN A 78 10.38 -14.59 6.93
N LEU A 79 9.65 -15.18 7.88
CA LEU A 79 9.78 -14.90 9.31
C LEU A 79 11.24 -14.99 9.80
N PRO A 80 12.01 -16.05 9.54
CA PRO A 80 13.39 -16.13 10.03
C PRO A 80 14.27 -14.98 9.54
N ALA A 81 14.11 -14.61 8.27
CA ALA A 81 14.91 -13.54 7.69
C ALA A 81 14.47 -12.14 8.17
N ARG A 82 13.17 -11.96 8.50
CA ARG A 82 12.68 -10.71 9.08
C ARG A 82 13.17 -10.51 10.50
N MET A 83 13.38 -11.60 11.23
CA MET A 83 13.87 -11.56 12.62
C MET A 83 15.39 -11.39 12.69
N ASP A 84 16.13 -11.75 11.63
CA ASP A 84 17.58 -11.66 11.60
C ASP A 84 18.06 -10.98 10.30
N PRO A 85 18.31 -9.66 10.33
CA PRO A 85 18.87 -8.93 9.19
C PRO A 85 20.22 -9.45 8.71
N THR A 86 21.02 -10.12 9.59
CA THR A 86 22.33 -10.67 9.21
C THR A 86 22.20 -11.81 8.22
N SER A 87 21.03 -12.48 8.16
CA SER A 87 20.72 -13.50 7.14
C SER A 87 20.68 -12.92 5.73
N ARG A 88 20.53 -11.60 5.59
CA ARG A 88 20.45 -10.89 4.30
C ARG A 88 21.74 -10.15 3.95
N LEU A 89 22.45 -9.70 4.95
CA LEU A 89 23.78 -9.13 4.83
C LEU A 89 24.62 -9.66 6.00
N PRO A 90 25.47 -10.67 5.80
CA PRO A 90 26.31 -11.20 6.86
C PRO A 90 27.14 -10.08 7.49
N GLY A 91 27.07 -9.95 8.83
CA GLY A 91 27.72 -8.87 9.57
C GLY A 91 26.99 -7.53 9.51
N ALA A 92 25.71 -7.50 9.09
CA ALA A 92 24.90 -6.28 9.21
C ALA A 92 24.91 -5.78 10.66
N ALA A 93 25.25 -4.51 10.85
CA ALA A 93 25.35 -3.86 12.15
C ALA A 93 24.44 -2.62 12.25
N SER A 94 24.19 -1.94 11.14
CA SER A 94 23.28 -0.80 11.11
C SER A 94 22.35 -0.83 9.89
N VAL A 95 21.25 -0.07 9.99
CA VAL A 95 20.25 0.12 8.94
C VAL A 95 20.07 1.60 8.69
N LEU A 96 20.35 2.07 7.47
CA LEU A 96 19.94 3.40 7.03
C LEU A 96 18.49 3.31 6.58
N VAL A 97 17.61 4.07 7.20
CA VAL A 97 16.18 4.13 6.85
C VAL A 97 15.88 5.41 6.09
N LEU A 98 15.17 5.28 4.98
CA LEU A 98 14.71 6.38 4.15
C LEU A 98 13.17 6.47 4.26
N GLY A 99 12.67 7.69 4.45
CA GLY A 99 11.26 8.02 4.34
C GLY A 99 11.04 8.92 3.12
N VAL A 100 10.14 8.49 2.24
CA VAL A 100 9.74 9.25 1.04
C VAL A 100 8.26 9.55 1.12
N SER A 101 7.90 10.83 1.07
CA SER A 101 6.51 11.25 1.17
C SER A 101 5.73 10.92 -0.11
N HIS A 102 4.51 10.42 0.07
CA HIS A 102 3.48 10.35 -0.96
C HIS A 102 2.22 11.13 -0.56
N ALA A 103 2.39 12.17 0.27
CA ALA A 103 1.35 13.13 0.60
C ALA A 103 1.16 14.10 -0.58
N PHE A 104 0.46 13.63 -1.61
CA PHE A 104 0.18 14.42 -2.81
C PHE A 104 -1.09 15.27 -2.64
N GLU A 105 -1.15 16.38 -3.38
CA GLU A 105 -2.43 16.94 -3.79
C GLU A 105 -3.06 16.04 -4.82
N GLU A 106 -4.38 15.87 -4.74
CA GLU A 106 -5.10 15.03 -5.68
C GLU A 106 -5.11 15.68 -7.06
N PRO A 107 -4.60 15.01 -8.10
CA PRO A 107 -4.62 15.57 -9.44
C PRO A 107 -6.05 15.63 -9.96
N ALA A 108 -6.34 16.62 -10.81
CA ALA A 108 -7.65 16.71 -11.47
C ALA A 108 -7.93 15.45 -12.28
N ALA A 109 -9.14 14.91 -12.14
CA ALA A 109 -9.54 13.75 -12.92
C ALA A 109 -9.53 14.06 -14.43
N PRO A 110 -8.96 13.19 -15.28
CA PRO A 110 -9.02 13.36 -16.72
C PRO A 110 -10.47 13.38 -17.24
N ALA A 111 -10.70 14.10 -18.32
CA ALA A 111 -12.02 14.13 -18.95
C ALA A 111 -12.42 12.78 -19.56
N GLY A 112 -13.69 12.44 -19.49
CA GLY A 112 -14.24 11.21 -20.07
C GLY A 112 -13.92 9.94 -19.29
N GLY A 113 -14.44 8.81 -19.80
CA GLY A 113 -14.33 7.51 -19.15
C GLY A 113 -15.25 7.35 -17.93
N ILE A 114 -15.22 6.15 -17.35
CA ILE A 114 -15.95 5.81 -16.12
C ILE A 114 -14.98 5.87 -14.95
N ARG A 115 -14.77 7.06 -14.42
CA ARG A 115 -13.81 7.33 -13.35
C ARG A 115 -14.54 7.42 -12.03
N VAL A 116 -14.80 6.26 -11.45
CA VAL A 116 -15.49 6.08 -10.17
C VAL A 116 -14.61 5.24 -9.26
N GLY A 117 -14.55 5.63 -8.01
CA GLY A 117 -13.75 4.93 -7.01
C GLY A 117 -12.43 5.61 -6.71
N ARG A 118 -11.92 5.31 -5.53
CA ARG A 118 -10.71 5.88 -4.95
C ARG A 118 -9.55 4.91 -5.04
N VAL A 119 -8.38 5.46 -5.23
CA VAL A 119 -7.10 4.74 -5.21
C VAL A 119 -6.25 5.29 -4.06
N ALA A 120 -5.60 4.44 -3.31
CA ALA A 120 -4.66 4.88 -2.26
C ALA A 120 -3.51 5.70 -2.87
N ARG A 121 -3.14 6.78 -2.21
CA ARG A 121 -2.21 7.81 -2.75
C ARG A 121 -0.88 7.24 -3.22
N TYR A 122 -0.33 6.26 -2.52
CA TYR A 122 0.95 5.67 -2.92
C TYR A 122 0.91 5.05 -4.33
N ALA A 123 -0.27 4.62 -4.80
CA ALA A 123 -0.49 4.01 -6.10
C ALA A 123 -0.89 5.03 -7.19
N TRP A 124 -0.94 6.33 -6.89
CA TRP A 124 -1.12 7.39 -7.89
C TRP A 124 0.14 7.61 -8.73
N THR A 125 1.24 6.97 -8.40
CA THR A 125 2.53 7.07 -9.09
C THR A 125 2.82 5.80 -9.88
N PRO A 126 3.74 5.83 -10.85
CA PRO A 126 4.39 4.60 -11.30
C PRO A 126 4.94 3.82 -10.12
N ASP A 127 5.19 2.53 -10.30
CA ASP A 127 5.58 1.65 -9.20
C ASP A 127 6.76 2.24 -8.40
N TYR A 128 6.52 2.49 -7.12
CA TYR A 128 7.52 3.09 -6.22
C TYR A 128 8.74 2.19 -6.02
N HIS A 129 8.63 0.87 -6.24
CA HIS A 129 9.78 -0.02 -6.24
C HIS A 129 10.75 0.37 -7.36
N ASP A 130 10.25 0.58 -8.56
CA ASP A 130 11.06 0.97 -9.71
C ASP A 130 11.68 2.37 -9.54
N GLN A 131 10.99 3.25 -8.83
CA GLN A 131 11.47 4.62 -8.58
C GLN A 131 12.52 4.68 -7.46
N LEU A 132 12.41 3.85 -6.43
CA LEU A 132 13.33 3.83 -5.30
C LEU A 132 14.55 2.91 -5.54
N GLN A 133 14.43 1.89 -6.37
CA GLN A 133 15.54 0.97 -6.65
C GLN A 133 16.82 1.69 -7.16
N PRO A 134 16.75 2.68 -8.07
CA PRO A 134 17.95 3.45 -8.47
C PRO A 134 18.61 4.20 -7.30
N VAL A 135 17.82 4.71 -6.35
CA VAL A 135 18.33 5.39 -5.15
C VAL A 135 19.11 4.39 -4.29
N LEU A 136 18.52 3.21 -4.03
CA LEU A 136 19.17 2.15 -3.26
C LEU A 136 20.43 1.66 -3.92
N THR A 137 20.40 1.39 -5.23
CA THR A 137 21.57 0.98 -6.01
C THR A 137 22.69 2.01 -5.94
N ARG A 138 22.36 3.31 -5.97
CA ARG A 138 23.35 4.36 -5.82
C ARG A 138 23.97 4.40 -4.43
N LEU A 139 23.18 4.24 -3.38
CA LEU A 139 23.67 4.17 -2.01
C LEU A 139 24.59 2.96 -1.81
N GLU A 140 24.21 1.77 -2.31
CA GLU A 140 25.05 0.57 -2.28
C GLU A 140 26.40 0.81 -2.98
N ALA A 141 26.39 1.45 -4.16
CA ALA A 141 27.60 1.71 -4.92
C ALA A 141 28.53 2.72 -4.23
N GLU A 142 27.99 3.75 -3.56
CA GLU A 142 28.82 4.70 -2.81
C GLU A 142 29.34 4.10 -1.51
N ALA A 143 28.54 3.26 -0.81
CA ALA A 143 29.00 2.50 0.35
C ALA A 143 30.18 1.60 -0.01
N ALA A 144 30.10 0.87 -1.13
CA ALA A 144 31.18 -0.01 -1.60
C ALA A 144 32.49 0.73 -1.84
N LYS A 145 32.46 1.98 -2.34
CA LYS A 145 33.67 2.83 -2.52
C LYS A 145 34.36 3.19 -1.21
N LEU A 146 33.62 3.12 -0.10
CA LEU A 146 34.12 3.37 1.24
C LEU A 146 34.50 2.08 1.98
N GLY A 147 34.45 0.92 1.29
CA GLY A 147 34.74 -0.38 1.87
C GLY A 147 33.59 -0.91 2.73
N VAL A 148 32.37 -0.36 2.63
CA VAL A 148 31.19 -0.75 3.37
C VAL A 148 30.33 -1.67 2.51
N ARG A 149 29.90 -2.81 3.06
CA ARG A 149 28.92 -3.67 2.44
C ARG A 149 27.53 -3.12 2.74
N ALA A 150 26.70 -3.02 1.71
CA ALA A 150 25.36 -2.48 1.81
C ALA A 150 24.36 -3.28 0.97
N LYS A 151 23.09 -3.38 1.44
CA LYS A 151 22.00 -4.03 0.72
C LYS A 151 20.68 -3.30 0.94
N GLY A 152 20.12 -2.75 -0.13
CA GLY A 152 18.88 -1.99 -0.10
C GLY A 152 17.63 -2.85 -0.30
N TYR A 153 16.55 -2.45 0.34
CA TYR A 153 15.21 -3.02 0.20
C TYR A 153 14.15 -1.94 0.25
N VAL A 154 13.10 -2.15 -0.54
CA VAL A 154 11.86 -1.36 -0.48
C VAL A 154 10.68 -2.33 -0.51
N ASP A 155 9.87 -2.37 0.56
CA ASP A 155 8.65 -3.15 0.76
C ASP A 155 8.77 -4.67 0.50
N HIS A 156 9.32 -5.10 -0.64
CA HIS A 156 9.43 -6.51 -1.03
C HIS A 156 10.52 -7.30 -0.30
N GLY A 157 11.37 -6.64 0.49
CA GLY A 157 12.41 -7.27 1.29
C GLY A 157 11.89 -7.96 2.55
N PRO A 158 12.58 -9.01 3.04
CA PRO A 158 12.24 -9.61 4.34
C PRO A 158 12.86 -8.79 5.49
N VAL A 159 12.49 -7.52 5.57
CA VAL A 159 12.95 -6.56 6.56
C VAL A 159 11.75 -5.92 7.23
N MET A 160 11.89 -5.49 8.46
CA MET A 160 10.83 -4.82 9.23
C MET A 160 10.97 -3.29 9.12
N GLU A 161 10.69 -2.72 7.95
CA GLU A 161 10.92 -1.30 7.65
C GLU A 161 10.27 -0.36 8.67
N ARG A 162 9.04 -0.64 9.10
CA ARG A 162 8.33 0.20 10.09
C ARG A 162 8.96 0.15 11.47
N LEU A 163 9.52 -1.00 11.85
CA LEU A 163 10.29 -1.12 13.10
C LEU A 163 11.53 -0.25 13.01
N PHE A 164 12.34 -0.45 11.98
CA PHE A 164 13.58 0.32 11.81
C PHE A 164 13.32 1.81 11.62
N ALA A 165 12.20 2.22 11.01
CA ALA A 165 11.82 3.62 10.94
C ALA A 165 11.55 4.24 12.32
N SER A 166 10.98 3.47 13.26
CA SER A 166 10.81 3.92 14.66
C SER A 166 12.13 4.00 15.41
N GLU A 167 12.99 2.99 15.25
CA GLU A 167 14.34 2.95 15.86
C GLU A 167 15.28 4.00 15.26
N ALA A 168 15.10 4.37 13.99
CA ALA A 168 15.84 5.45 13.32
C ALA A 168 15.27 6.86 13.59
N PHE A 169 14.32 6.99 14.52
CA PHE A 169 13.68 8.26 14.89
C PHE A 169 12.90 8.97 13.74
N LEU A 170 12.55 8.26 12.67
CA LEU A 170 11.77 8.82 11.57
C LEU A 170 10.29 9.01 11.92
N GLY A 171 9.80 8.32 12.92
CA GLY A 171 8.44 8.36 13.39
C GLY A 171 8.16 7.28 14.42
N TRP A 172 6.92 7.04 14.72
CA TRP A 172 6.48 5.96 15.63
C TRP A 172 5.45 5.08 14.95
N ARG A 173 5.31 3.86 15.41
CA ARG A 173 4.21 2.99 15.02
C ARG A 173 2.91 3.50 15.63
N GLY A 174 2.05 4.07 14.78
CA GLY A 174 0.74 4.55 15.17
C GLY A 174 -0.25 3.45 15.50
N LYS A 175 -1.41 3.80 16.09
CA LYS A 175 -2.52 2.86 16.32
C LYS A 175 -3.07 2.25 15.02
N SER A 176 -2.88 2.91 13.88
CA SER A 176 -3.21 2.39 12.55
C SER A 176 -2.18 1.38 12.01
N GLY A 177 -1.16 1.03 12.76
CA GLY A 177 -0.05 0.19 12.28
C GLY A 177 0.89 0.87 11.28
N MET A 178 0.59 2.13 10.87
CA MET A 178 1.44 2.91 9.97
C MET A 178 2.60 3.55 10.75
N ASN A 179 3.74 3.79 10.08
CA ASN A 179 4.73 4.71 10.61
C ASN A 179 4.20 6.14 10.49
N ILE A 180 4.20 6.89 11.58
CA ILE A 180 3.72 8.28 11.63
C ILE A 180 4.89 9.18 11.98
N SER A 181 5.18 10.12 11.10
CA SER A 181 6.22 11.13 11.29
C SER A 181 5.61 12.46 11.74
N THR A 182 6.28 13.18 12.63
CA THR A 182 5.86 14.55 13.00
C THR A 182 5.98 15.51 11.83
N ARG A 183 6.84 15.20 10.85
CA ARG A 183 7.13 16.03 9.69
C ARG A 183 6.39 15.56 8.43
N LEU A 184 6.30 14.23 8.20
CA LEU A 184 5.76 13.66 6.96
C LEU A 184 4.34 13.10 7.13
N GLY A 185 3.79 13.06 8.35
CA GLY A 185 2.50 12.42 8.61
C GLY A 185 2.55 10.91 8.46
N ALA A 186 1.46 10.30 7.98
CA ALA A 186 1.32 8.87 7.75
C ALA A 186 1.46 8.45 6.27
N PHE A 187 1.60 9.41 5.34
CA PHE A 187 1.79 9.16 3.92
C PHE A 187 3.27 9.03 3.57
N VAL A 188 3.91 7.97 4.07
CA VAL A 188 5.35 7.74 3.94
C VAL A 188 5.60 6.34 3.38
N THR A 189 6.31 6.28 2.26
CA THR A 189 6.93 5.07 1.74
C THR A 189 8.30 4.91 2.39
N LEU A 190 8.59 3.73 2.89
CA LEU A 190 9.87 3.42 3.55
C LEU A 190 10.76 2.60 2.64
N ALA A 191 12.06 2.87 2.71
CA ALA A 191 13.09 2.02 2.17
C ALA A 191 14.22 1.89 3.19
N VAL A 192 14.98 0.81 3.14
CA VAL A 192 16.06 0.53 4.08
C VAL A 192 17.31 0.07 3.35
N VAL A 193 18.48 0.42 3.90
CA VAL A 193 19.77 -0.10 3.45
C VAL A 193 20.46 -0.73 4.65
N LEU A 194 20.57 -2.06 4.66
CA LEU A 194 21.38 -2.79 5.63
C LEU A 194 22.84 -2.50 5.33
N THR A 195 23.66 -2.27 6.37
CA THR A 195 25.09 -2.08 6.23
C THR A 195 25.87 -2.80 7.34
N ASP A 196 27.14 -3.09 7.08
CA ASP A 196 28.07 -3.61 8.09
C ASP A 196 28.80 -2.48 8.88
N LEU A 197 28.37 -1.23 8.69
CA LEU A 197 28.84 -0.13 9.54
C LEU A 197 28.44 -0.35 10.99
N PRO A 198 29.35 -0.22 11.95
CA PRO A 198 28.98 -0.25 13.37
C PRO A 198 27.91 0.80 13.69
N PHE A 199 26.95 0.45 14.53
CA PHE A 199 25.98 1.43 15.01
C PHE A 199 26.61 2.23 16.16
N GLU A 200 26.78 3.54 15.97
CA GLU A 200 27.56 4.40 16.89
C GLU A 200 26.69 5.19 17.88
N ALA A 201 25.34 5.16 17.72
CA ALA A 201 24.43 5.91 18.58
C ALA A 201 23.71 4.98 19.57
N GLU A 202 23.23 5.53 20.69
CA GLU A 202 22.24 4.82 21.49
C GLU A 202 20.94 4.71 20.71
N ALA A 203 20.44 3.48 20.55
CA ALA A 203 19.15 3.23 19.90
C ALA A 203 18.05 3.88 20.74
N GLN A 204 17.41 4.90 20.19
CA GLN A 204 16.34 5.61 20.86
C GLN A 204 15.12 5.64 19.95
N ALA A 205 14.16 4.75 20.21
CA ALA A 205 12.92 4.72 19.46
C ALA A 205 12.15 6.04 19.59
N HIS A 206 11.53 6.47 18.51
CA HIS A 206 10.69 7.67 18.52
C HIS A 206 9.52 7.50 19.52
N PRO A 207 9.30 8.47 20.46
CA PRO A 207 8.22 8.37 21.42
C PRO A 207 6.85 8.34 20.72
N ASP A 208 5.93 7.54 21.23
CA ASP A 208 4.53 7.50 20.76
C ASP A 208 3.83 8.82 20.99
N ARG A 209 3.26 9.38 19.94
CA ARG A 209 2.48 10.62 19.98
C ARG A 209 1.01 10.44 19.61
N CYS A 210 0.51 9.20 19.55
CA CYS A 210 -0.92 8.94 19.41
C CYS A 210 -1.72 9.34 20.65
N GLY A 211 -1.16 9.17 21.84
CA GLY A 211 -1.83 9.50 23.08
C GLY A 211 -3.23 8.88 23.17
N ARG A 212 -4.24 9.66 23.53
CA ARG A 212 -5.65 9.24 23.63
C ARG A 212 -6.39 9.22 22.28
N CYS A 213 -5.80 9.72 21.19
CA CYS A 213 -6.44 9.77 19.88
C CYS A 213 -6.78 8.36 19.36
N THR A 214 -8.01 8.18 18.87
CA THR A 214 -8.53 6.92 18.30
C THR A 214 -9.17 7.10 16.92
N ARG A 215 -8.95 8.25 16.26
CA ARG A 215 -9.60 8.59 14.98
C ARG A 215 -9.47 7.48 13.93
N CYS A 216 -8.27 6.91 13.74
CA CYS A 216 -8.04 5.86 12.76
C CYS A 216 -8.77 4.54 13.10
N VAL A 217 -8.92 4.23 14.39
CA VAL A 217 -9.65 3.04 14.86
C VAL A 217 -11.15 3.21 14.56
N LEU A 218 -11.71 4.35 14.92
CA LEU A 218 -13.14 4.65 14.74
C LEU A 218 -13.52 4.83 13.25
N ALA A 219 -12.63 5.38 12.43
CA ALA A 219 -12.89 5.62 11.02
C ALA A 219 -12.69 4.36 10.15
N CYS A 220 -12.07 3.29 10.67
CA CYS A 220 -11.83 2.10 9.88
C CYS A 220 -13.15 1.42 9.49
N PRO A 221 -13.53 1.40 8.19
CA PRO A 221 -14.89 1.01 7.77
C PRO A 221 -15.18 -0.47 8.00
N THR A 222 -14.16 -1.29 8.20
CA THR A 222 -14.26 -2.73 8.42
C THR A 222 -13.74 -3.13 9.80
N ALA A 223 -13.46 -2.16 10.69
CA ALA A 223 -12.91 -2.38 12.01
C ALA A 223 -11.67 -3.31 12.02
N ALA A 224 -10.77 -3.13 11.04
CA ALA A 224 -9.56 -3.93 10.89
C ALA A 224 -8.46 -3.57 11.91
N ILE A 225 -8.56 -2.44 12.60
CA ILE A 225 -7.56 -1.94 13.55
C ILE A 225 -7.93 -2.40 14.95
N GLY A 226 -7.14 -3.29 15.52
CA GLY A 226 -7.32 -3.80 16.88
C GLY A 226 -6.89 -2.81 17.97
N PRO A 227 -7.31 -3.05 19.23
CA PRO A 227 -6.90 -2.25 20.38
C PRO A 227 -5.39 -2.39 20.67
N ASP A 228 -4.79 -3.48 20.25
CA ASP A 228 -3.37 -3.83 20.34
C ASP A 228 -2.51 -3.18 19.25
N ARG A 229 -3.08 -2.24 18.46
CA ARG A 229 -2.43 -1.59 17.31
C ARG A 229 -2.04 -2.55 16.18
N ALA A 230 -2.54 -3.77 16.23
CA ALA A 230 -2.36 -4.73 15.15
C ALA A 230 -3.49 -4.61 14.13
N ILE A 231 -3.14 -4.77 12.86
CA ILE A 231 -4.09 -4.80 11.76
C ILE A 231 -4.49 -6.25 11.48
N ASP A 232 -5.77 -6.52 11.47
CA ASP A 232 -6.29 -7.77 10.92
C ASP A 232 -6.45 -7.61 9.41
N ALA A 233 -5.54 -8.21 8.65
CA ALA A 233 -5.56 -8.10 7.18
C ALA A 233 -6.82 -8.71 6.58
N ARG A 234 -7.43 -9.74 7.22
CA ARG A 234 -8.67 -10.36 6.75
C ARG A 234 -9.80 -9.36 6.59
N ARG A 235 -9.75 -8.26 7.34
CA ARG A 235 -10.75 -7.19 7.37
C ARG A 235 -10.26 -5.90 6.69
N CYS A 236 -8.94 -5.73 6.50
CA CYS A 236 -8.37 -4.49 5.98
C CYS A 236 -8.73 -4.28 4.51
N VAL A 237 -9.38 -3.15 4.19
CA VAL A 237 -9.76 -2.81 2.81
C VAL A 237 -8.55 -2.80 1.87
N SER A 238 -7.38 -2.35 2.35
CA SER A 238 -6.15 -2.38 1.55
C SER A 238 -5.77 -3.82 1.17
N TYR A 239 -5.80 -4.77 2.12
CA TYR A 239 -5.56 -6.17 1.82
C TYR A 239 -6.64 -6.73 0.86
N LEU A 240 -7.91 -6.46 1.13
CA LEU A 240 -9.03 -6.98 0.35
C LEU A 240 -8.97 -6.56 -1.13
N THR A 241 -8.53 -5.34 -1.40
CA THR A 241 -8.47 -4.80 -2.76
C THR A 241 -7.15 -5.09 -3.49
N ILE A 242 -6.08 -5.43 -2.78
CA ILE A 242 -4.74 -5.64 -3.36
C ILE A 242 -4.32 -7.12 -3.36
N GLU A 243 -4.38 -7.77 -2.19
CA GLU A 243 -3.77 -9.08 -1.96
C GLU A 243 -4.77 -10.23 -2.01
N HIS A 244 -6.02 -9.98 -1.61
CA HIS A 244 -7.05 -11.00 -1.54
C HIS A 244 -7.36 -11.60 -2.91
N ARG A 245 -7.40 -12.93 -2.97
CA ARG A 245 -7.75 -13.70 -4.18
C ARG A 245 -9.15 -14.31 -4.02
N GLY A 246 -9.90 -14.34 -5.11
CA GLY A 246 -11.30 -14.79 -5.09
C GLY A 246 -12.31 -13.67 -4.79
N PRO A 247 -13.58 -14.02 -4.51
CA PRO A 247 -14.63 -13.08 -4.16
C PRO A 247 -14.33 -12.36 -2.85
N LEU A 248 -14.74 -11.10 -2.73
CA LEU A 248 -14.67 -10.43 -1.43
C LEU A 248 -15.64 -11.06 -0.42
N PRO A 249 -15.25 -11.20 0.85
CA PRO A 249 -16.18 -11.65 1.88
C PRO A 249 -17.42 -10.76 1.91
N PRO A 250 -18.65 -11.33 1.87
CA PRO A 250 -19.89 -10.55 1.78
C PRO A 250 -20.01 -9.47 2.86
N GLU A 251 -19.60 -9.81 4.09
CA GLU A 251 -19.65 -8.93 5.27
C GLU A 251 -18.75 -7.69 5.17
N HIS A 252 -17.78 -7.68 4.25
CA HIS A 252 -16.85 -6.58 4.07
C HIS A 252 -17.11 -5.74 2.82
N ARG A 253 -17.96 -6.19 1.89
CA ARG A 253 -18.18 -5.53 0.58
C ARG A 253 -18.68 -4.10 0.73
N THR A 254 -19.68 -3.89 1.57
CA THR A 254 -20.20 -2.53 1.86
C THR A 254 -19.13 -1.67 2.54
N GLY A 255 -18.32 -2.26 3.45
CA GLY A 255 -17.24 -1.56 4.11
C GLY A 255 -16.06 -1.20 3.21
N VAL A 256 -15.91 -1.84 2.04
CA VAL A 256 -14.96 -1.39 1.00
C VAL A 256 -15.34 0.00 0.48
N GLY A 257 -16.63 0.33 0.49
CA GLY A 257 -17.11 1.64 0.03
C GLY A 257 -16.74 1.89 -1.44
N ASP A 258 -16.13 3.02 -1.69
CA ASP A 258 -15.65 3.45 -3.00
C ASP A 258 -14.15 3.17 -3.26
N TRP A 259 -13.49 2.38 -2.43
CA TRP A 259 -12.08 2.04 -2.61
C TRP A 259 -11.87 0.99 -3.71
N LEU A 260 -11.33 1.44 -4.83
CA LEU A 260 -10.97 0.59 -5.96
C LEU A 260 -9.65 -0.16 -5.72
N PHE A 261 -8.69 0.51 -5.08
CA PHE A 261 -7.35 -0.04 -4.83
C PHE A 261 -6.73 0.57 -3.58
N GLY A 262 -6.33 -0.25 -2.63
CA GLY A 262 -5.79 0.22 -1.35
C GLY A 262 -6.86 0.91 -0.49
N CYS A 263 -6.41 1.61 0.55
CA CYS A 263 -7.28 2.39 1.43
C CYS A 263 -6.44 3.35 2.27
N ASP A 264 -6.79 4.63 2.26
CA ASP A 264 -6.08 5.66 3.02
C ASP A 264 -6.86 6.20 4.23
N VAL A 265 -8.05 5.65 4.54
CA VAL A 265 -8.91 6.17 5.61
C VAL A 265 -8.15 6.45 6.91
N CYS A 266 -7.36 5.48 7.38
CA CYS A 266 -6.63 5.63 8.64
C CYS A 266 -5.50 6.67 8.57
N SER A 267 -4.92 6.91 7.38
CA SER A 267 -3.90 7.93 7.13
C SER A 267 -4.52 9.31 6.96
N GLU A 268 -5.69 9.41 6.30
CA GLU A 268 -6.41 10.68 6.05
C GLU A 268 -6.94 11.30 7.35
N VAL A 269 -7.52 10.49 8.24
CA VAL A 269 -8.07 10.99 9.52
C VAL A 269 -6.99 11.27 10.57
N CYS A 270 -5.73 10.96 10.28
CA CYS A 270 -4.63 11.16 11.20
C CYS A 270 -4.30 12.66 11.32
N PRO A 271 -4.34 13.26 12.54
CA PRO A 271 -4.03 14.69 12.72
C PRO A 271 -2.61 15.06 12.27
N TRP A 272 -1.69 14.11 12.29
CA TRP A 272 -0.32 14.32 11.85
C TRP A 272 -0.20 14.39 10.31
N SER A 273 -1.04 13.68 9.58
CA SER A 273 -1.10 13.80 8.12
C SER A 273 -1.63 15.17 7.68
N ALA A 274 -2.64 15.69 8.39
CA ALA A 274 -3.17 17.03 8.11
C ALA A 274 -2.15 18.15 8.35
N LYS A 275 -1.19 17.94 9.26
CA LYS A 275 -0.14 18.92 9.58
C LYS A 275 1.05 18.86 8.61
N ALA A 276 1.28 17.72 7.98
CA ALA A 276 2.48 17.50 7.17
C ALA A 276 2.48 18.29 5.85
N GLY A 277 1.31 18.58 5.29
CA GLY A 277 1.18 19.21 3.98
C GLY A 277 1.68 18.33 2.82
N PRO A 278 1.57 18.79 1.57
CA PRO A 278 2.14 18.10 0.41
C PRO A 278 3.67 18.24 0.40
N LEU A 279 4.40 17.12 0.38
CA LEU A 279 5.86 17.06 0.49
C LEU A 279 6.49 16.06 -0.50
N ALA A 280 5.91 15.84 -1.66
CA ALA A 280 6.48 14.87 -2.60
C ALA A 280 7.58 15.48 -3.48
N LYS A 281 8.78 14.90 -3.44
CA LYS A 281 9.92 15.30 -4.29
C LYS A 281 10.25 14.24 -5.32
N LEU A 282 10.42 13.00 -4.88
CA LEU A 282 10.84 11.88 -5.73
C LEU A 282 9.66 11.25 -6.48
N LEU A 283 8.56 11.01 -5.76
CA LEU A 283 7.36 10.41 -6.31
C LEU A 283 6.45 11.51 -6.88
N GLN A 284 5.87 11.28 -8.08
CA GLN A 284 4.97 12.24 -8.73
C GLN A 284 3.65 11.56 -9.09
N PRO A 285 2.48 12.13 -8.72
CA PRO A 285 1.20 11.54 -9.01
C PRO A 285 0.84 11.71 -10.49
N HIS A 286 0.15 10.70 -11.04
CA HIS A 286 -0.43 10.70 -12.37
C HIS A 286 -1.95 10.66 -12.27
N ALA A 287 -2.64 11.54 -13.00
CA ALA A 287 -4.08 11.64 -12.96
C ALA A 287 -4.80 10.34 -13.36
N ASP A 288 -4.31 9.61 -14.37
CA ASP A 288 -4.89 8.34 -14.78
C ASP A 288 -4.68 7.20 -13.78
N LEU A 289 -3.70 7.30 -12.88
CA LEU A 289 -3.52 6.34 -11.78
C LEU A 289 -4.32 6.73 -10.55
N ALA A 290 -4.49 8.01 -10.29
CA ALA A 290 -5.36 8.51 -9.23
C ALA A 290 -6.85 8.27 -9.57
N HIS A 291 -7.21 8.45 -10.84
CA HIS A 291 -8.57 8.33 -11.36
C HIS A 291 -8.60 7.38 -12.57
N PRO A 292 -8.39 6.07 -12.40
CA PRO A 292 -8.38 5.14 -13.53
C PRO A 292 -9.76 5.01 -14.16
N ASP A 293 -9.80 4.86 -15.49
CA ASP A 293 -11.02 4.50 -16.18
C ASP A 293 -11.35 3.02 -15.92
N LEU A 294 -12.48 2.76 -15.29
CA LEU A 294 -12.91 1.40 -14.95
C LEU A 294 -13.07 0.51 -16.16
N SER A 295 -13.40 1.06 -17.34
CA SER A 295 -13.56 0.28 -18.57
C SER A 295 -12.29 -0.47 -18.96
N ALA A 296 -11.12 0.00 -18.54
CA ALA A 296 -9.83 -0.63 -18.81
C ALA A 296 -9.67 -2.04 -18.17
N PHE A 297 -10.53 -2.41 -17.24
CA PHE A 297 -10.45 -3.70 -16.53
C PHE A 297 -11.36 -4.77 -17.14
N PHE A 298 -12.26 -4.39 -18.07
CA PHE A 298 -13.27 -5.26 -18.66
C PHE A 298 -13.03 -5.50 -20.15
N GLY A 299 -13.45 -6.66 -20.65
CA GLY A 299 -13.34 -6.99 -22.09
C GLY A 299 -11.91 -7.12 -22.60
N VAL A 300 -10.90 -7.14 -21.73
CA VAL A 300 -9.49 -7.23 -22.07
C VAL A 300 -8.87 -8.53 -21.54
N SER A 301 -7.87 -9.06 -22.26
CA SER A 301 -7.11 -10.22 -21.78
C SER A 301 -6.16 -9.82 -20.65
N GLU A 302 -5.76 -10.80 -19.81
CA GLU A 302 -4.72 -10.60 -18.78
C GLU A 302 -3.44 -9.99 -19.37
N ARG A 303 -2.97 -10.52 -20.51
CA ARG A 303 -1.78 -9.99 -21.19
C ARG A 303 -1.93 -8.54 -21.66
N SER A 304 -3.14 -8.15 -22.10
CA SER A 304 -3.39 -6.75 -22.48
C SER A 304 -3.38 -5.83 -21.29
N PHE A 305 -4.01 -6.27 -20.19
CA PHE A 305 -3.97 -5.58 -18.90
C PHE A 305 -2.54 -5.42 -18.37
N GLU A 306 -1.74 -6.48 -18.35
CA GLU A 306 -0.34 -6.44 -17.92
C GLU A 306 0.50 -5.44 -18.73
N ARG A 307 0.28 -5.37 -20.04
CA ARG A 307 0.97 -4.39 -20.89
C ARG A 307 0.51 -2.97 -20.62
N GLN A 308 -0.79 -2.77 -20.41
CA GLN A 308 -1.37 -1.45 -20.17
C GLN A 308 -0.92 -0.89 -18.83
N PHE A 309 -0.89 -1.71 -17.79
CA PHE A 309 -0.56 -1.30 -16.42
C PHE A 309 0.86 -1.69 -15.98
N ALA A 310 1.75 -2.02 -16.94
CA ALA A 310 3.16 -2.30 -16.65
C ALA A 310 3.81 -1.14 -15.88
N GLY A 311 4.56 -1.46 -14.83
CA GLY A 311 5.22 -0.47 -13.97
C GLY A 311 4.25 0.30 -13.07
N THR A 312 3.11 -0.31 -12.71
CA THR A 312 2.15 0.24 -11.74
C THR A 312 1.77 -0.79 -10.68
N ALA A 313 1.34 -0.32 -9.51
CA ALA A 313 0.86 -1.17 -8.43
C ALA A 313 -0.40 -2.00 -8.81
N PHE A 314 -1.14 -1.60 -9.84
CA PHE A 314 -2.37 -2.29 -10.29
C PHE A 314 -2.12 -3.70 -10.80
N LEU A 315 -0.89 -4.05 -11.14
CA LEU A 315 -0.53 -5.43 -11.49
C LEU A 315 -0.69 -6.42 -10.32
N ARG A 316 -0.61 -5.93 -9.07
CA ARG A 316 -0.64 -6.81 -7.89
C ARG A 316 -1.96 -7.59 -7.74
N PRO A 317 -3.17 -7.01 -7.83
CA PRO A 317 -4.43 -7.72 -7.81
C PRO A 317 -4.73 -8.48 -9.12
N ARG A 318 -3.99 -8.22 -10.20
CA ARG A 318 -4.25 -8.69 -11.57
C ARG A 318 -5.55 -8.11 -12.15
N ARG A 319 -5.80 -8.33 -13.44
CA ARG A 319 -7.02 -7.84 -14.12
C ARG A 319 -8.30 -8.22 -13.37
N LYS A 320 -8.45 -9.51 -13.06
CA LYS A 320 -9.66 -10.01 -12.40
C LYS A 320 -9.90 -9.40 -11.02
N GLY A 321 -8.83 -9.11 -10.26
CA GLY A 321 -8.94 -8.43 -8.98
C GLY A 321 -9.36 -6.98 -9.15
N MET A 322 -8.81 -6.24 -10.13
CA MET A 322 -9.23 -4.87 -10.44
C MET A 322 -10.68 -4.81 -10.93
N ALA A 323 -11.09 -5.73 -11.82
CA ALA A 323 -12.48 -5.80 -12.29
C ALA A 323 -13.45 -6.12 -11.15
N ARG A 324 -13.12 -7.09 -10.26
CA ARG A 324 -13.90 -7.40 -9.06
C ARG A 324 -14.06 -6.17 -8.16
N ASN A 325 -12.95 -5.45 -7.90
CA ASN A 325 -12.97 -4.23 -7.08
C ASN A 325 -13.85 -3.14 -7.73
N ALA A 326 -13.73 -2.95 -9.05
CA ALA A 326 -14.54 -1.99 -9.78
C ALA A 326 -16.05 -2.29 -9.64
N LEU A 327 -16.45 -3.56 -9.75
CA LEU A 327 -17.83 -3.98 -9.54
C LEU A 327 -18.29 -3.77 -8.09
N THR A 328 -17.39 -3.97 -7.10
CA THR A 328 -17.70 -3.67 -5.71
C THR A 328 -17.94 -2.18 -5.50
N VAL A 329 -17.10 -1.33 -6.10
CA VAL A 329 -17.29 0.13 -6.07
C VAL A 329 -18.63 0.51 -6.74
N LEU A 330 -18.92 -0.03 -7.92
CA LEU A 330 -20.17 0.25 -8.63
C LEU A 330 -21.39 -0.22 -7.87
N GLY A 331 -21.33 -1.38 -7.20
CA GLY A 331 -22.39 -1.85 -6.33
C GLY A 331 -22.65 -0.93 -5.14
N ASN A 332 -21.57 -0.41 -4.51
CA ASN A 332 -21.69 0.51 -3.38
C ASN A 332 -22.13 1.92 -3.77
N THR A 333 -21.62 2.46 -4.89
CA THR A 333 -21.86 3.84 -5.31
C THR A 333 -23.11 4.01 -6.15
N ARG A 334 -23.54 2.96 -6.83
CA ARG A 334 -24.66 2.98 -7.80
C ARG A 334 -24.50 4.08 -8.85
N ASP A 335 -23.26 4.37 -9.28
CA ASP A 335 -23.01 5.39 -10.30
C ASP A 335 -23.54 4.93 -11.68
N PRO A 336 -24.53 5.62 -12.29
CA PRO A 336 -25.19 5.15 -13.50
C PRO A 336 -24.25 5.02 -14.70
N ARG A 337 -23.10 5.69 -14.69
CA ARG A 337 -22.08 5.55 -15.75
C ARG A 337 -21.50 4.14 -15.80
N GLY A 338 -21.53 3.42 -14.66
CA GLY A 338 -21.02 2.06 -14.54
C GLY A 338 -21.94 0.97 -15.11
N TRP A 339 -23.19 1.31 -15.44
CA TRP A 339 -24.17 0.34 -15.92
C TRP A 339 -23.69 -0.56 -17.08
N PRO A 340 -23.07 -0.05 -18.15
CA PRO A 340 -22.56 -0.89 -19.23
C PRO A 340 -21.53 -1.92 -18.76
N LEU A 341 -20.72 -1.59 -17.74
CA LEU A 341 -19.70 -2.48 -17.18
C LEU A 341 -20.33 -3.62 -16.37
N LEU A 342 -21.41 -3.35 -15.63
CA LEU A 342 -22.15 -4.40 -14.91
C LEU A 342 -22.71 -5.44 -15.89
N LEU A 343 -23.25 -5.00 -17.02
CA LEU A 343 -23.77 -5.90 -18.05
C LEU A 343 -22.63 -6.72 -18.69
N LEU A 344 -21.54 -6.08 -19.05
CA LEU A 344 -20.38 -6.74 -19.65
C LEU A 344 -19.75 -7.77 -18.71
N ALA A 345 -19.72 -7.47 -17.41
CA ALA A 345 -19.10 -8.32 -16.41
C ALA A 345 -19.83 -9.66 -16.18
N ARG A 346 -21.10 -9.78 -16.55
CA ARG A 346 -21.84 -11.05 -16.48
C ARG A 346 -21.25 -12.14 -17.39
N GLU A 347 -20.54 -11.74 -18.44
CA GLU A 347 -19.94 -12.62 -19.44
C GLU A 347 -18.41 -12.70 -19.29
N ASP A 348 -17.85 -12.14 -18.21
CA ASP A 348 -16.39 -12.17 -18.00
C ASP A 348 -15.89 -13.62 -17.88
N PRO A 349 -14.74 -13.96 -18.48
CA PRO A 349 -14.19 -15.31 -18.39
C PRO A 349 -13.82 -15.71 -16.96
N ALA A 350 -13.52 -14.76 -16.07
CA ALA A 350 -13.21 -15.02 -14.67
C ALA A 350 -14.50 -15.08 -13.83
N TRP A 351 -14.74 -16.21 -13.21
CA TRP A 351 -15.93 -16.40 -12.38
C TRP A 351 -16.00 -15.43 -11.19
N GLU A 352 -14.85 -15.01 -10.65
CA GLU A 352 -14.76 -14.03 -9.56
C GLU A 352 -15.34 -12.67 -9.99
N VAL A 353 -15.19 -12.32 -11.26
CA VAL A 353 -15.77 -11.09 -11.84
C VAL A 353 -17.28 -11.24 -12.02
N ARG A 354 -17.74 -12.38 -12.56
CA ARG A 354 -19.18 -12.67 -12.70
C ARG A 354 -19.89 -12.72 -11.35
N GLU A 355 -19.22 -13.28 -10.32
CA GLU A 355 -19.74 -13.30 -8.95
C GLU A 355 -19.92 -11.88 -8.38
N ALA A 356 -18.92 -11.02 -8.57
CA ALA A 356 -19.02 -9.63 -8.15
C ALA A 356 -20.08 -8.85 -8.94
N ALA A 357 -20.29 -9.20 -10.22
CA ALA A 357 -21.37 -8.62 -11.04
C ALA A 357 -22.76 -9.02 -10.51
N ALA A 358 -22.95 -10.29 -10.12
CA ALA A 358 -24.19 -10.75 -9.51
C ALA A 358 -24.53 -9.97 -8.23
N TRP A 359 -23.53 -9.81 -7.36
CA TRP A 359 -23.69 -9.03 -6.13
C TRP A 359 -24.01 -7.54 -6.44
N ALA A 360 -23.27 -6.92 -7.35
CA ALA A 360 -23.46 -5.52 -7.69
C ALA A 360 -24.83 -5.25 -8.31
N LEU A 361 -25.33 -6.15 -9.17
CA LEU A 361 -26.69 -6.09 -9.74
C LEU A 361 -27.75 -6.16 -8.63
N GLY A 362 -27.56 -7.00 -7.61
CA GLY A 362 -28.45 -7.03 -6.46
C GLY A 362 -28.45 -5.71 -5.68
N GLN A 363 -27.28 -5.06 -5.55
CA GLN A 363 -27.21 -3.73 -4.93
C GLN A 363 -27.97 -2.65 -5.74
N TRP A 364 -28.15 -2.85 -7.04
CA TRP A 364 -28.87 -1.94 -7.92
C TRP A 364 -30.36 -2.30 -8.06
N ASP A 365 -30.83 -3.30 -7.32
CA ASP A 365 -32.21 -3.83 -7.44
C ASP A 365 -32.53 -4.38 -8.83
N GLU A 366 -31.49 -4.76 -9.61
CA GLU A 366 -31.61 -5.22 -11.00
C GLU A 366 -31.76 -6.75 -11.08
N THR A 367 -32.81 -7.25 -10.44
CA THR A 367 -33.08 -8.68 -10.28
C THR A 367 -33.20 -9.44 -11.61
N ALA A 368 -33.79 -8.84 -12.63
CA ALA A 368 -33.92 -9.46 -13.97
C ALA A 368 -32.54 -9.73 -14.60
N HIS A 369 -31.55 -8.85 -14.38
CA HIS A 369 -30.21 -9.01 -14.87
C HIS A 369 -29.36 -9.96 -14.00
N ALA A 370 -29.60 -10.00 -12.69
CA ALA A 370 -28.99 -10.95 -11.78
C ALA A 370 -29.48 -12.38 -12.00
N SER A 371 -30.77 -12.58 -12.33
CA SER A 371 -31.37 -13.90 -12.53
C SER A 371 -30.71 -14.70 -13.66
N VAL A 372 -30.17 -14.05 -14.68
CA VAL A 372 -29.41 -14.72 -15.77
C VAL A 372 -28.25 -15.53 -15.22
N LEU A 373 -27.65 -15.08 -14.13
CA LEU A 373 -26.48 -15.72 -13.48
C LEU A 373 -26.86 -16.92 -12.60
N LEU A 374 -28.16 -17.23 -12.41
CA LEU A 374 -28.61 -18.47 -11.76
C LEU A 374 -28.18 -19.73 -12.55
N ALA A 375 -27.97 -19.61 -13.85
CA ALA A 375 -27.52 -20.69 -14.73
C ALA A 375 -25.99 -20.72 -14.91
N ASP A 376 -25.23 -19.92 -14.16
CA ASP A 376 -23.76 -19.88 -14.27
C ASP A 376 -23.14 -21.24 -13.94
N PRO A 377 -22.11 -21.68 -14.68
CA PRO A 377 -21.43 -22.94 -14.38
C PRO A 377 -20.77 -22.97 -13.00
N HIS A 378 -20.37 -21.81 -12.48
CA HIS A 378 -19.68 -21.72 -11.19
C HIS A 378 -20.67 -21.52 -10.04
N GLU A 379 -20.59 -22.38 -9.02
CA GLU A 379 -21.51 -22.38 -7.87
C GLU A 379 -21.53 -21.04 -7.13
N ALA A 380 -20.38 -20.43 -6.86
CA ALA A 380 -20.31 -19.16 -6.14
C ALA A 380 -21.05 -18.02 -6.88
N VAL A 381 -21.08 -18.05 -8.21
CA VAL A 381 -21.81 -17.07 -9.01
C VAL A 381 -23.33 -17.29 -8.84
N ARG A 382 -23.79 -18.55 -8.92
CA ARG A 382 -25.20 -18.88 -8.69
C ARG A 382 -25.68 -18.47 -7.29
N VAL A 383 -24.86 -18.77 -6.25
CA VAL A 383 -25.15 -18.36 -4.87
C VAL A 383 -25.24 -16.84 -4.73
N SER A 384 -24.32 -16.10 -5.34
CA SER A 384 -24.36 -14.63 -5.33
C SER A 384 -25.60 -14.09 -6.06
N ALA A 385 -25.99 -14.70 -7.17
CA ALA A 385 -27.22 -14.36 -7.91
C ALA A 385 -28.48 -14.65 -7.08
N GLN A 386 -28.58 -15.80 -6.40
CA GLN A 386 -29.68 -16.12 -5.49
C GLN A 386 -29.85 -15.07 -4.39
N ARG A 387 -28.74 -14.68 -3.76
CA ARG A 387 -28.73 -13.61 -2.75
C ARG A 387 -29.20 -12.27 -3.30
N ALA A 388 -28.79 -11.93 -4.53
CA ALA A 388 -29.25 -10.72 -5.22
C ALA A 388 -30.78 -10.69 -5.48
N LEU A 389 -31.41 -11.87 -5.55
CA LEU A 389 -32.86 -12.02 -5.72
C LEU A 389 -33.64 -12.06 -4.39
N GLY A 390 -32.95 -11.92 -3.26
CA GLY A 390 -33.59 -11.97 -1.95
C GLY A 390 -33.85 -13.40 -1.43
N GLU A 391 -33.33 -14.42 -2.08
CA GLU A 391 -33.40 -15.81 -1.61
C GLU A 391 -32.38 -16.02 -0.50
N THR A 392 -32.81 -15.81 0.73
CA THR A 392 -32.21 -16.14 2.04
C THR A 392 -30.69 -16.00 2.19
N ASP A 393 -30.29 -14.89 2.82
CA ASP A 393 -29.10 -14.86 3.67
C ASP A 393 -29.50 -14.38 5.07
N PRO A 394 -29.12 -15.05 6.17
CA PRO A 394 -29.13 -14.42 7.48
C PRO A 394 -28.10 -13.30 7.43
N GLY A 395 -28.57 -12.06 7.19
CA GLY A 395 -27.74 -10.86 7.04
C GLY A 395 -26.67 -10.76 8.13
N PRO A 396 -25.50 -10.19 7.79
CA PRO A 396 -24.50 -9.86 8.80
C PRO A 396 -25.15 -8.91 9.80
N GLY A 397 -25.09 -9.29 11.08
CA GLY A 397 -25.61 -8.44 12.15
C GLY A 397 -25.07 -7.02 11.94
N GLN A 398 -25.97 -6.06 11.90
CA GLN A 398 -25.68 -4.64 11.76
C GLN A 398 -24.61 -4.29 12.80
N LEU A 399 -23.38 -4.03 12.31
CA LEU A 399 -22.37 -3.39 13.12
C LEU A 399 -22.89 -1.98 13.41
N GLN A 400 -23.56 -1.82 14.55
CA GLN A 400 -23.94 -0.52 15.05
C GLN A 400 -22.65 0.26 15.34
N HIS A 401 -22.28 1.13 14.44
CA HIS A 401 -21.30 2.17 14.74
C HIS A 401 -21.92 3.12 15.76
N PRO A 402 -21.29 3.33 16.93
CA PRO A 402 -21.75 4.39 17.80
C PRO A 402 -21.65 5.72 17.05
N ALA A 403 -22.76 6.46 17.01
CA ALA A 403 -22.83 7.78 16.41
C ALA A 403 -21.73 8.67 17.01
N VAL A 404 -20.80 9.09 16.15
CA VAL A 404 -19.79 10.07 16.53
C VAL A 404 -20.45 11.44 16.44
N HIS A 405 -20.82 11.99 17.58
CA HIS A 405 -21.07 13.43 17.68
C HIS A 405 -19.73 14.15 17.53
N LEU A 406 -19.62 14.98 16.50
CA LEU A 406 -18.49 15.87 16.19
C LEU A 406 -18.30 16.93 17.28
#